data_64be467b4b34f09c501ebed663fc33c1
#
_entry.id   64be467b4b34f09c501ebed663fc33c1
#
_cell.length_a   1.000
_cell.length_b   1.000
_cell.length_c   1.000
_cell.angle_alpha   90.00
_cell.angle_beta   90.00
_cell.angle_gamma   90.00
#
_symmetry.space_group_name_H-M   'P 1'
#
loop_
_entity.id
_entity.type
_entity.pdbx_description
1 polymer ?
#
loop_
_entity_poly.entity_id
_entity_poly.type
_entity_poly.pdbx_seq_one_letter_code
_entity_poly.pdbx_strand_id
1 'polypeptide(L)'
;MPALVKKLGHFDHTSEWYLGKPSIPSPLEVTSKSDKKSKKKVSFWFATGGAGFCLSRPLVERMRPLVENGEFVATGENIRLPDDVTVGYIVEHKLGVPLTVVRSFHSHLEPLRLLPESSMKDQISFGYAAPNNQQQSNFIALSHALSELEDPTRFISLHCLLFGTDSLPNCPKDH
;
A
#
# COMPACT_ATOMS: atom_id res chain seq x y z
N MET A 1 -13.01 2.27 -4.82
CA MET A 1 -13.50 0.87 -4.92
C MET A 1 -13.65 0.35 -6.36
N PRO A 2 -14.24 1.07 -7.37
CA PRO A 2 -14.36 0.49 -8.73
C PRO A 2 -13.04 0.06 -9.35
N ALA A 3 -11.98 0.86 -9.23
CA ALA A 3 -10.66 0.53 -9.77
C ALA A 3 -10.05 -0.74 -9.14
N LEU A 4 -10.20 -0.92 -7.81
CA LEU A 4 -9.75 -2.13 -7.12
C LEU A 4 -10.49 -3.37 -7.63
N VAL A 5 -11.82 -3.34 -7.68
CA VAL A 5 -12.64 -4.48 -8.15
C VAL A 5 -12.29 -4.84 -9.59
N LYS A 6 -12.18 -3.83 -10.47
CA LYS A 6 -11.73 -4.04 -11.86
C LYS A 6 -10.35 -4.69 -11.91
N LYS A 7 -9.41 -4.24 -11.08
CA LYS A 7 -8.05 -4.80 -11.04
C LYS A 7 -8.04 -6.23 -10.54
N LEU A 8 -8.78 -6.52 -9.46
CA LEU A 8 -8.85 -7.88 -8.89
C LEU A 8 -9.49 -8.88 -9.86
N GLY A 9 -10.42 -8.45 -10.72
CA GLY A 9 -11.02 -9.31 -11.75
C GLY A 9 -10.04 -9.88 -12.78
N HIS A 10 -8.79 -9.42 -12.82
CA HIS A 10 -7.75 -9.98 -13.69
C HIS A 10 -6.96 -11.13 -13.04
N PHE A 11 -7.21 -11.43 -11.78
CA PHE A 11 -6.50 -12.46 -11.02
C PHE A 11 -7.43 -13.63 -10.70
N ASP A 12 -6.94 -14.82 -10.92
CA ASP A 12 -7.67 -16.02 -10.53
C ASP A 12 -7.75 -16.10 -8.99
N HIS A 13 -8.97 -16.01 -8.46
CA HIS A 13 -9.26 -16.03 -7.03
C HIS A 13 -8.93 -17.36 -6.33
N THR A 14 -8.70 -18.42 -7.10
CA THR A 14 -8.31 -19.76 -6.57
C THR A 14 -6.79 -19.90 -6.42
N SER A 15 -6.03 -18.95 -6.96
CA SER A 15 -4.57 -18.92 -6.90
C SER A 15 -4.06 -18.05 -5.77
N GLU A 16 -2.80 -18.24 -5.37
CA GLU A 16 -2.15 -17.44 -4.32
C GLU A 16 -1.62 -16.14 -4.89
N TRP A 17 -2.11 -15.00 -4.38
CA TRP A 17 -1.71 -13.67 -4.80
C TRP A 17 -1.35 -12.80 -3.62
N TYR A 18 -0.21 -12.13 -3.73
CA TYR A 18 0.24 -11.00 -2.91
C TYR A 18 0.35 -9.77 -3.81
N LEU A 19 -0.65 -8.90 -3.77
CA LEU A 19 -0.76 -7.74 -4.67
C LEU A 19 -0.51 -6.45 -3.89
N GLY A 20 0.41 -5.62 -4.36
CA GLY A 20 0.69 -4.35 -3.72
C GLY A 20 1.81 -3.59 -4.42
N LYS A 21 2.35 -2.57 -3.76
CA LYS A 21 3.45 -1.76 -4.30
C LYS A 21 4.54 -1.62 -3.25
N PRO A 22 5.81 -1.92 -3.58
CA PRO A 22 6.93 -1.66 -2.67
C PRO A 22 7.22 -0.16 -2.60
N SER A 23 7.69 0.32 -1.45
CA SER A 23 8.19 1.69 -1.25
C SER A 23 9.70 1.81 -1.39
N ILE A 24 10.39 0.71 -1.60
CA ILE A 24 11.86 0.62 -1.72
C ILE A 24 12.26 0.21 -3.13
N PRO A 25 13.43 0.66 -3.63
CA PRO A 25 13.89 0.40 -4.99
C PRO A 25 14.51 -0.99 -5.20
N SER A 26 14.83 -1.71 -4.12
CA SER A 26 15.46 -3.04 -4.13
C SER A 26 14.87 -3.93 -3.04
N PRO A 27 14.98 -5.25 -3.15
CA PRO A 27 14.53 -6.16 -2.09
C PRO A 27 15.23 -5.84 -0.76
N LEU A 28 14.51 -6.01 0.34
CA LEU A 28 15.06 -5.81 1.67
C LEU A 28 15.90 -7.02 2.08
N GLU A 29 17.11 -6.77 2.57
CA GLU A 29 17.97 -7.80 3.14
C GLU A 29 17.89 -7.79 4.67
N VAL A 30 17.58 -8.93 5.26
CA VAL A 30 17.56 -9.11 6.71
C VAL A 30 18.45 -10.28 7.13
N THR A 31 19.03 -10.17 8.33
CA THR A 31 19.75 -11.27 8.97
C THR A 31 18.88 -11.78 10.10
N SER A 32 18.38 -13.01 9.98
CA SER A 32 17.59 -13.63 11.05
C SER A 32 18.43 -13.91 12.28
N LYS A 33 17.93 -13.56 13.48
CA LYS A 33 18.59 -13.83 14.75
C LYS A 33 18.51 -15.27 15.21
N SER A 34 17.52 -16.02 14.72
CA SER A 34 17.35 -17.44 15.07
C SER A 34 18.53 -18.29 14.60
N ASP A 35 19.29 -17.80 13.64
CA ASP A 35 20.42 -18.51 13.04
C ASP A 35 21.77 -17.90 13.49
N LYS A 36 22.01 -17.91 14.80
CA LYS A 36 23.25 -17.38 15.41
C LYS A 36 24.55 -18.01 14.85
N LYS A 37 24.46 -19.16 14.19
CA LYS A 37 25.60 -19.89 13.61
C LYS A 37 25.77 -19.66 12.11
N SER A 38 24.71 -19.33 11.35
CA SER A 38 24.82 -18.98 9.94
C SER A 38 24.31 -17.54 9.77
N LYS A 39 25.20 -16.62 9.44
CA LYS A 39 24.85 -15.24 9.04
C LYS A 39 24.12 -15.22 7.68
N LYS A 40 23.15 -16.11 7.47
CA LYS A 40 22.44 -16.20 6.22
C LYS A 40 21.54 -14.98 6.05
N LYS A 41 21.87 -14.15 5.09
CA LYS A 41 21.01 -13.03 4.65
C LYS A 41 19.84 -13.58 3.87
N VAL A 42 18.67 -13.04 4.14
CA VAL A 42 17.42 -13.31 3.43
C VAL A 42 17.03 -12.05 2.68
N SER A 43 16.72 -12.17 1.41
CA SER A 43 16.28 -11.08 0.56
C SER A 43 14.83 -11.30 0.13
N PHE A 44 13.96 -10.29 0.26
CA PHE A 44 12.56 -10.37 -0.11
C PHE A 44 11.96 -8.99 -0.39
N TRP A 45 10.87 -8.96 -1.15
CA TRP A 45 10.05 -7.78 -1.35
C TRP A 45 8.90 -7.73 -0.34
N PHE A 46 8.41 -6.53 -0.09
CA PHE A 46 7.17 -6.33 0.65
C PHE A 46 6.36 -5.19 0.05
N ALA A 47 5.05 -5.29 0.15
CA ALA A 47 4.13 -4.21 -0.18
C ALA A 47 4.03 -3.25 0.99
N THR A 48 4.17 -1.94 0.74
CA THR A 48 4.04 -0.94 1.80
C THR A 48 2.61 -0.84 2.32
N GLY A 49 2.44 -0.95 3.64
CA GLY A 49 1.16 -0.87 4.31
C GLY A 49 0.43 0.45 4.09
N GLY A 50 1.18 1.56 3.99
CA GLY A 50 0.61 2.89 3.74
C GLY A 50 -0.07 3.06 2.38
N ALA A 51 0.22 2.21 1.40
CA ALA A 51 -0.50 2.16 0.12
C ALA A 51 -1.67 1.17 0.13
N GLY A 52 -1.66 0.23 1.07
CA GLY A 52 -2.51 -0.94 1.07
C GLY A 52 -2.00 -2.06 0.17
N PHE A 53 -2.45 -3.26 0.45
CA PHE A 53 -2.16 -4.45 -0.36
C PHE A 53 -3.32 -5.45 -0.28
N CYS A 54 -3.33 -6.43 -1.17
CA CYS A 54 -4.32 -7.50 -1.16
C CYS A 54 -3.63 -8.87 -1.07
N LEU A 55 -4.24 -9.75 -0.28
CA LEU A 55 -3.90 -11.16 -0.20
C LEU A 55 -5.09 -11.97 -0.69
N SER A 56 -4.86 -12.94 -1.56
CA SER A 56 -5.92 -13.85 -1.95
C SER A 56 -6.31 -14.78 -0.81
N ARG A 57 -7.53 -15.29 -0.84
CA ARG A 57 -8.00 -16.22 0.20
C ARG A 57 -7.11 -17.47 0.34
N PRO A 58 -6.71 -18.17 -0.75
CA PRO A 58 -5.80 -19.31 -0.63
C PRO A 58 -4.49 -18.98 0.05
N LEU A 59 -3.92 -17.79 -0.25
CA LEU A 59 -2.69 -17.34 0.42
C LEU A 59 -2.92 -17.10 1.92
N VAL A 60 -4.02 -16.43 2.30
CA VAL A 60 -4.35 -16.19 3.72
C VAL A 60 -4.54 -17.51 4.48
N GLU A 61 -5.22 -18.48 3.89
CA GLU A 61 -5.39 -19.81 4.47
C GLU A 61 -4.05 -20.51 4.70
N ARG A 62 -3.13 -20.39 3.76
CA ARG A 62 -1.78 -20.94 3.88
C ARG A 62 -0.90 -20.18 4.89
N MET A 63 -1.11 -18.88 5.03
CA MET A 63 -0.41 -18.05 6.04
C MET A 63 -0.81 -18.41 7.48
N ARG A 64 -2.01 -18.92 7.68
CA ARG A 64 -2.64 -19.13 8.98
C ARG A 64 -1.72 -19.72 10.06
N PRO A 65 -1.02 -20.86 9.84
CA PRO A 65 -0.13 -21.43 10.86
C PRO A 65 1.09 -20.55 11.18
N LEU A 66 1.41 -19.56 10.36
CA LEU A 66 2.54 -18.65 10.53
C LEU A 66 2.16 -17.30 11.17
N VAL A 67 0.87 -17.07 11.40
CA VAL A 67 0.36 -15.79 11.93
C VAL A 67 -0.50 -15.96 13.18
N GLU A 68 -1.09 -17.13 13.40
CA GLU A 68 -1.92 -17.44 14.58
C GLU A 68 -1.06 -17.67 15.84
N ASN A 69 -1.72 -17.63 16.99
CA ASN A 69 -1.14 -17.97 18.29
C ASN A 69 0.14 -17.19 18.67
N GLY A 70 0.26 -15.96 18.18
CA GLY A 70 1.41 -15.10 18.46
C GLY A 70 2.60 -15.26 17.50
N GLU A 71 2.54 -16.17 16.52
CA GLU A 71 3.63 -16.42 15.55
C GLU A 71 3.96 -15.19 14.69
N PHE A 72 2.95 -14.36 14.35
CA PHE A 72 3.19 -13.10 13.66
C PHE A 72 4.07 -12.16 14.49
N VAL A 73 3.72 -11.97 15.76
CA VAL A 73 4.48 -11.11 16.67
C VAL A 73 5.89 -11.67 16.88
N ALA A 74 6.02 -12.96 17.14
CA ALA A 74 7.32 -13.62 17.31
C ALA A 74 8.22 -13.47 16.06
N THR A 75 7.62 -13.54 14.86
CA THR A 75 8.34 -13.29 13.60
C THR A 75 8.81 -11.84 13.53
N GLY A 76 7.93 -10.86 13.80
CA GLY A 76 8.24 -9.43 13.80
C GLY A 76 9.34 -9.07 14.80
N GLU A 77 9.29 -9.61 16.04
CA GLU A 77 10.33 -9.43 17.06
C GLU A 77 11.68 -10.04 16.65
N ASN A 78 11.66 -11.14 15.92
CA ASN A 78 12.89 -11.79 15.44
C ASN A 78 13.57 -10.95 14.35
N ILE A 79 12.82 -10.41 13.39
CA ILE A 79 13.38 -9.57 12.31
C ILE A 79 13.52 -8.09 12.72
N ARG A 80 12.78 -7.63 13.73
CA ARG A 80 12.73 -6.24 14.25
C ARG A 80 12.40 -5.19 13.20
N LEU A 81 11.41 -5.46 12.39
CA LEU A 81 10.96 -4.60 11.31
C LEU A 81 9.44 -4.39 11.42
N PRO A 82 8.88 -3.36 10.74
CA PRO A 82 7.45 -3.08 10.73
C PRO A 82 6.58 -4.25 10.29
N ASP A 83 5.29 -4.13 10.55
CA ASP A 83 4.28 -5.16 10.29
C ASP A 83 4.13 -5.51 8.80
N ASP A 84 4.14 -4.52 7.91
CA ASP A 84 4.09 -4.73 6.45
C ASP A 84 5.33 -5.48 5.94
N VAL A 85 6.50 -5.19 6.50
CA VAL A 85 7.74 -5.95 6.23
C VAL A 85 7.63 -7.38 6.77
N THR A 86 7.01 -7.56 7.94
CA THR A 86 6.78 -8.88 8.53
C THR A 86 5.84 -9.72 7.65
N VAL A 87 4.78 -9.12 7.10
CA VAL A 87 3.92 -9.77 6.10
C VAL A 87 4.74 -10.20 4.87
N GLY A 88 5.54 -9.28 4.30
CA GLY A 88 6.40 -9.59 3.16
C GLY A 88 7.38 -10.74 3.44
N TYR A 89 8.02 -10.74 4.62
CA TYR A 89 8.90 -11.82 5.04
C TYR A 89 8.18 -13.18 5.10
N ILE A 90 6.97 -13.21 5.65
CA ILE A 90 6.17 -14.44 5.72
C ILE A 90 5.78 -14.90 4.31
N VAL A 91 5.24 -14.00 3.50
CA VAL A 91 4.68 -14.35 2.18
C VAL A 91 5.77 -14.69 1.18
N GLU A 92 6.74 -13.81 0.98
CA GLU A 92 7.78 -14.03 -0.04
C GLU A 92 8.85 -15.02 0.42
N HIS A 93 9.35 -14.86 1.65
CA HIS A 93 10.46 -15.69 2.09
C HIS A 93 10.00 -17.05 2.64
N LYS A 94 9.02 -17.08 3.55
CA LYS A 94 8.60 -18.37 4.16
C LYS A 94 7.69 -19.19 3.25
N LEU A 95 6.77 -18.53 2.51
CA LEU A 95 5.80 -19.20 1.65
C LEU A 95 6.21 -19.26 0.17
N GLY A 96 7.19 -18.46 -0.25
CA GLY A 96 7.66 -18.43 -1.64
C GLY A 96 6.69 -17.82 -2.63
N VAL A 97 5.72 -17.00 -2.18
CA VAL A 97 4.76 -16.30 -3.04
C VAL A 97 5.28 -14.89 -3.35
N PRO A 98 5.67 -14.59 -4.61
CA PRO A 98 6.30 -13.32 -4.93
C PRO A 98 5.30 -12.17 -4.89
N LEU A 99 5.79 -10.97 -4.53
CA LEU A 99 5.01 -9.74 -4.63
C LEU A 99 4.69 -9.42 -6.10
N THR A 100 3.40 -9.43 -6.42
CA THR A 100 2.90 -8.94 -7.71
C THR A 100 2.67 -7.43 -7.61
N VAL A 101 3.51 -6.66 -8.30
CA VAL A 101 3.48 -5.19 -8.23
C VAL A 101 2.26 -4.63 -8.95
N VAL A 102 1.43 -3.91 -8.22
CA VAL A 102 0.28 -3.17 -8.73
C VAL A 102 0.54 -1.67 -8.55
N ARG A 103 0.91 -0.99 -9.63
CA ARG A 103 1.37 0.41 -9.63
C ARG A 103 0.31 1.43 -9.21
N SER A 104 -0.96 1.07 -9.25
CA SER A 104 -2.09 1.93 -8.88
C SER A 104 -2.37 2.00 -7.37
N PHE A 105 -1.58 1.34 -6.54
CA PHE A 105 -1.51 1.58 -5.10
C PHE A 105 -0.52 2.73 -4.82
N HIS A 106 -0.92 3.70 -4.00
CA HIS A 106 -0.11 4.87 -3.67
C HIS A 106 -0.06 5.14 -2.17
N SER A 107 1.14 5.40 -1.66
CA SER A 107 1.39 5.81 -0.29
C SER A 107 1.89 7.26 -0.23
N HIS A 108 1.97 7.80 0.99
CA HIS A 108 2.60 9.10 1.24
C HIS A 108 4.13 9.12 1.02
N LEU A 109 4.76 7.96 0.79
CA LEU A 109 6.21 7.85 0.58
C LEU A 109 6.64 8.16 -0.87
N GLU A 110 5.71 8.35 -1.77
CA GLU A 110 5.97 8.70 -3.16
C GLU A 110 5.49 10.13 -3.47
N PRO A 111 6.02 10.79 -4.52
CA PRO A 111 5.66 12.16 -4.86
C PRO A 111 4.25 12.23 -5.49
N LEU A 112 3.20 12.27 -4.64
CA LEU A 112 1.80 12.22 -5.06
C LEU A 112 1.40 13.36 -6.00
N ARG A 113 2.07 14.52 -5.93
CA ARG A 113 1.84 15.67 -6.82
C ARG A 113 2.19 15.39 -8.28
N LEU A 114 2.96 14.34 -8.56
CA LEU A 114 3.32 13.94 -9.93
C LEU A 114 2.30 12.99 -10.58
N LEU A 115 1.28 12.55 -9.85
CA LEU A 115 0.23 11.71 -10.41
C LEU A 115 -0.66 12.58 -11.34
N PRO A 116 -0.81 12.21 -12.63
CA PRO A 116 -1.68 12.95 -13.54
C PRO A 116 -3.13 12.89 -13.09
N GLU A 117 -3.82 14.04 -13.06
CA GLU A 117 -5.24 14.11 -12.69
C GLU A 117 -6.12 13.19 -13.55
N SER A 118 -5.84 13.13 -14.86
CA SER A 118 -6.55 12.25 -15.79
C SER A 118 -6.49 10.76 -15.44
N SER A 119 -5.50 10.34 -14.62
CA SER A 119 -5.32 8.95 -14.20
C SER A 119 -6.02 8.61 -12.89
N MET A 120 -6.55 9.59 -12.15
CA MET A 120 -7.07 9.40 -10.79
C MET A 120 -8.17 8.33 -10.70
N LYS A 121 -9.02 8.22 -11.70
CA LYS A 121 -10.10 7.21 -11.77
C LYS A 121 -9.61 5.76 -11.83
N ASP A 122 -8.36 5.55 -12.26
CA ASP A 122 -7.74 4.24 -12.42
C ASP A 122 -6.84 3.86 -11.24
N GLN A 123 -6.64 4.78 -10.28
CA GLN A 123 -5.88 4.51 -9.07
C GLN A 123 -6.74 3.79 -8.03
N ILE A 124 -6.09 2.97 -7.21
CA ILE A 124 -6.74 2.13 -6.19
C ILE A 124 -6.73 2.81 -4.83
N SER A 125 -5.60 3.37 -4.46
CA SER A 125 -5.42 4.05 -3.18
C SER A 125 -4.58 5.31 -3.35
N PHE A 126 -4.70 6.20 -2.36
CA PHE A 126 -3.93 7.44 -2.28
C PHE A 126 -3.43 7.62 -0.85
N GLY A 127 -2.28 8.25 -0.71
CA GLY A 127 -1.73 8.64 0.57
C GLY A 127 -1.85 10.15 0.82
N TYR A 128 -1.46 10.55 2.02
CA TYR A 128 -1.28 11.93 2.44
C TYR A 128 -0.18 11.97 3.50
N ALA A 129 0.66 12.97 3.46
CA ALA A 129 1.55 13.30 4.56
C ALA A 129 1.39 14.76 4.96
N ALA A 130 1.10 15.00 6.23
CA ALA A 130 1.13 16.34 6.80
C ALA A 130 2.54 16.94 6.74
N PRO A 131 2.67 18.27 6.65
CA PRO A 131 3.97 18.91 6.71
C PRO A 131 4.61 18.69 8.09
N ASN A 132 5.91 18.54 8.10
CA ASN A 132 6.71 18.46 9.32
C ASN A 132 7.97 19.33 9.18
N ASN A 133 8.82 19.38 10.21
CA ASN A 133 10.04 20.22 10.23
C ASN A 133 11.06 19.89 9.12
N GLN A 134 10.93 18.75 8.45
CA GLN A 134 11.87 18.26 7.43
C GLN A 134 11.24 18.14 6.05
N GLN A 135 9.91 18.14 5.94
CA GLN A 135 9.19 17.85 4.71
C GLN A 135 7.91 18.67 4.58
N GLN A 136 7.67 19.21 3.37
CA GLN A 136 6.40 19.82 3.01
C GLN A 136 5.29 18.77 2.93
N SER A 137 4.02 19.24 3.03
CA SER A 137 2.85 18.38 2.81
C SER A 137 2.95 17.64 1.47
N ASN A 138 2.61 16.35 1.48
CA ASN A 138 2.56 15.53 0.28
C ASN A 138 1.11 15.09 0.05
N PHE A 139 0.52 15.55 -1.05
CA PHE A 139 -0.86 15.28 -1.45
C PHE A 139 -0.97 15.23 -2.97
N ILE A 140 -2.09 14.72 -3.48
CA ILE A 140 -2.40 14.71 -4.91
C ILE A 140 -2.68 16.14 -5.42
N ALA A 141 -2.22 16.46 -6.63
CA ALA A 141 -2.53 17.72 -7.29
C ALA A 141 -3.82 17.59 -8.10
N LEU A 142 -4.78 18.50 -7.87
CA LEU A 142 -6.05 18.58 -8.60
C LEU A 142 -6.28 20.02 -9.04
N SER A 143 -6.76 20.21 -10.28
CA SER A 143 -6.96 21.54 -10.88
C SER A 143 -8.11 22.32 -10.23
N HIS A 144 -9.16 21.64 -9.80
CA HIS A 144 -10.35 22.21 -9.16
C HIS A 144 -10.49 21.72 -7.71
N ALA A 145 -9.41 21.84 -6.93
CA ALA A 145 -9.43 21.47 -5.52
C ALA A 145 -9.99 22.59 -4.65
N LEU A 146 -10.64 22.22 -3.56
CA LEU A 146 -10.92 23.12 -2.44
C LEU A 146 -9.60 23.70 -1.89
N SER A 147 -9.68 24.80 -1.09
CA SER A 147 -8.52 25.37 -0.45
C SER A 147 -7.84 24.38 0.47
N GLU A 148 -6.55 24.58 0.79
CA GLU A 148 -5.83 23.73 1.75
C GLU A 148 -6.42 23.78 3.16
N LEU A 149 -7.11 24.87 3.49
CA LEU A 149 -7.80 25.01 4.78
C LEU A 149 -9.06 24.12 4.84
N GLU A 150 -9.80 24.01 3.73
CA GLU A 150 -11.04 23.22 3.65
C GLU A 150 -10.78 21.74 3.39
N ASP A 151 -9.76 21.42 2.60
CA ASP A 151 -9.40 20.05 2.22
C ASP A 151 -7.87 19.86 2.19
N PRO A 152 -7.22 19.83 3.35
CA PRO A 152 -5.76 19.69 3.44
C PRO A 152 -5.23 18.40 2.85
N THR A 153 -6.05 17.35 2.83
CA THR A 153 -5.68 16.02 2.31
C THR A 153 -5.96 15.85 0.82
N ARG A 154 -6.78 16.71 0.23
CA ARG A 154 -7.34 16.62 -1.13
C ARG A 154 -8.33 15.48 -1.34
N PHE A 155 -8.75 14.78 -0.29
CA PHE A 155 -9.64 13.63 -0.44
C PHE A 155 -11.10 14.02 -0.69
N ILE A 156 -11.56 15.17 -0.21
CA ILE A 156 -12.89 15.70 -0.56
C ILE A 156 -12.91 16.07 -2.03
N SER A 157 -11.93 16.87 -2.48
CA SER A 157 -11.80 17.28 -3.89
C SER A 157 -11.64 16.08 -4.82
N LEU A 158 -10.86 15.06 -4.43
CA LEU A 158 -10.75 13.81 -5.18
C LEU A 158 -12.09 13.07 -5.26
N HIS A 159 -12.84 13.02 -4.16
CA HIS A 159 -14.17 12.40 -4.16
C HIS A 159 -15.10 13.09 -5.15
N CYS A 160 -15.14 14.42 -5.14
CA CYS A 160 -15.95 15.21 -6.07
C CYS A 160 -15.55 14.98 -7.54
N LEU A 161 -14.25 14.93 -7.81
CA LEU A 161 -13.73 14.60 -9.16
C LEU A 161 -14.18 13.21 -9.63
N LEU A 162 -14.18 12.22 -8.73
CA LEU A 162 -14.46 10.83 -9.10
C LEU A 162 -15.95 10.49 -9.16
N PHE A 163 -16.79 11.16 -8.37
CA PHE A 163 -18.19 10.80 -8.17
C PHE A 163 -19.17 11.92 -8.54
N GLY A 164 -18.67 13.08 -8.97
CA GLY A 164 -19.45 14.23 -9.35
C GLY A 164 -19.67 15.24 -8.22
N THR A 165 -19.94 16.48 -8.61
CA THR A 165 -20.07 17.62 -7.69
C THR A 165 -21.29 17.53 -6.76
N ASP A 166 -22.30 16.78 -7.14
CA ASP A 166 -23.50 16.54 -6.32
C ASP A 166 -23.32 15.43 -5.26
N SER A 167 -22.17 14.76 -5.27
CA SER A 167 -21.90 13.62 -4.39
C SER A 167 -21.69 14.02 -2.91
N LEU A 168 -21.24 15.25 -2.66
CA LEU A 168 -21.06 15.83 -1.33
C LEU A 168 -21.46 17.32 -1.32
N PRO A 169 -22.00 17.84 -0.19
CA PRO A 169 -22.39 19.25 -0.06
C PRO A 169 -21.27 20.26 -0.31
N ASN A 170 -20.03 19.85 -0.02
CA ASN A 170 -18.84 20.70 -0.09
C ASN A 170 -18.04 20.54 -1.38
N CYS A 171 -18.57 19.84 -2.37
CA CYS A 171 -17.88 19.78 -3.67
C CYS A 171 -17.77 21.14 -4.33
N PRO A 172 -16.62 21.47 -4.96
CA PRO A 172 -16.50 22.68 -5.78
C PRO A 172 -17.57 22.64 -6.87
N LYS A 173 -18.37 23.71 -6.96
CA LYS A 173 -19.31 23.86 -8.06
C LYS A 173 -18.55 24.43 -9.25
N ASP A 174 -18.68 23.81 -10.40
CA ASP A 174 -18.13 24.34 -11.64
C ASP A 174 -18.69 25.74 -11.85
N HIS A 175 -17.79 26.71 -12.02
CA HIS A 175 -18.12 28.09 -12.39
C HIS A 175 -18.03 28.25 -13.90
#